data_7e0262218968f9d047e07cf5a0e8eda2
#
_entry.id   7e0262218968f9d047e07cf5a0e8eda2
#
_cell.length_a   1.000
_cell.length_b   1.000
_cell.length_c   1.000
_cell.angle_alpha   90.00
_cell.angle_beta   90.00
_cell.angle_gamma   90.00
#
_symmetry.space_group_name_H-M   'P 1'
#
loop_
_entity.id
_entity.type
_entity.pdbx_description
1 polymer ?
#
loop_
_entity_poly.entity_id
_entity_poly.type
_entity_poly.pdbx_seq_one_letter_code
_entity_poly.pdbx_strand_id
1 'polypeptide(L)'
;MASFIQNQFEQNVITTSVDHVFNWARKSAIWPLTFGLACCAIEMIASSTSRFDIARFGAEVFRPSPRQSDLMIVAGTVTLKMAPVLKRIWDQMPDPKWCISMGACSSVGGPFNTYAVLQGVDKIVPVDVYITGCPPRPENLFYGLLKLQDKIDQMTTLVKRPTEVRLDETMLEEFKQQIRIAQVQNPA
;
A
#
# COMPACT_ATOMS: atom_id res chain seq x y z
N MET A 1 -25.47 11.27 32.96
CA MET A 1 -26.22 10.03 32.67
C MET A 1 -26.31 9.70 31.18
N ALA A 2 -26.48 10.68 30.30
CA ALA A 2 -26.53 10.45 28.83
C ALA A 2 -25.24 9.88 28.25
N SER A 3 -24.05 10.32 28.70
CA SER A 3 -22.76 9.84 28.20
C SER A 3 -22.45 8.39 28.60
N PHE A 4 -22.98 7.93 29.74
CA PHE A 4 -22.80 6.54 30.18
C PHE A 4 -23.64 5.57 29.36
N ILE A 5 -24.84 5.99 28.97
CA ILE A 5 -25.72 5.18 28.11
C ILE A 5 -25.19 5.16 26.68
N GLN A 6 -24.62 6.25 26.18
CA GLN A 6 -24.03 6.34 24.85
C GLN A 6 -22.80 5.42 24.70
N ASN A 7 -21.92 5.35 25.70
CA ASN A 7 -20.79 4.40 25.73
C ASN A 7 -21.23 2.94 25.80
N GLN A 8 -22.36 2.63 26.43
CA GLN A 8 -22.87 1.25 26.45
C GLN A 8 -23.47 0.81 25.12
N PHE A 9 -24.03 1.74 24.33
CA PHE A 9 -24.53 1.43 22.98
C PHE A 9 -23.38 1.24 21.97
N GLU A 10 -22.26 1.91 22.14
CA GLU A 10 -21.06 1.70 21.30
C GLU A 10 -20.32 0.38 21.58
N GLN A 11 -20.48 -0.17 22.76
CA GLN A 11 -19.98 -1.50 23.16
C GLN A 11 -21.04 -2.61 23.01
N ASN A 12 -21.93 -2.49 22.05
CA ASN A 12 -22.91 -3.53 21.81
C ASN A 12 -22.19 -4.81 21.35
N VAL A 13 -22.36 -5.90 22.11
CA VAL A 13 -21.73 -7.20 21.87
C VAL A 13 -21.94 -7.69 20.43
N ILE A 14 -23.08 -7.37 19.82
CA ILE A 14 -23.40 -7.77 18.45
C ILE A 14 -22.54 -6.99 17.44
N THR A 15 -22.40 -5.68 17.59
CA THR A 15 -21.58 -4.86 16.65
C THR A 15 -20.11 -5.20 16.79
N THR A 16 -19.60 -5.41 17.98
CA THR A 16 -18.22 -5.85 18.22
C THR A 16 -17.96 -7.22 17.60
N SER A 17 -18.89 -8.17 17.73
CA SER A 17 -18.77 -9.50 17.12
C SER A 17 -18.78 -9.44 15.59
N VAL A 18 -19.59 -8.59 14.99
CA VAL A 18 -19.65 -8.39 13.54
C VAL A 18 -18.35 -7.79 13.01
N ASP A 19 -17.84 -6.73 13.63
CA ASP A 19 -16.57 -6.12 13.26
C ASP A 19 -15.41 -7.12 13.36
N HIS A 20 -15.37 -7.94 14.41
CA HIS A 20 -14.37 -8.97 14.56
C HIS A 20 -14.41 -10.01 13.43
N VAL A 21 -15.58 -10.47 13.03
CA VAL A 21 -15.74 -11.43 11.91
C VAL A 21 -15.29 -10.80 10.58
N PHE A 22 -15.68 -9.57 10.30
CA PHE A 22 -15.26 -8.89 9.07
C PHE A 22 -13.76 -8.64 9.03
N ASN A 23 -13.16 -8.21 10.13
CA ASN A 23 -11.72 -7.97 10.20
C ASN A 23 -10.94 -9.28 10.12
N TRP A 24 -11.42 -10.35 10.75
CA TRP A 24 -10.84 -11.68 10.60
C TRP A 24 -10.88 -12.17 9.15
N ALA A 25 -12.00 -12.01 8.45
CA ALA A 25 -12.12 -12.38 7.04
C ALA A 25 -11.15 -11.57 6.16
N ARG A 26 -11.08 -10.25 6.36
CA ARG A 26 -10.20 -9.35 5.60
C ARG A 26 -8.72 -9.67 5.80
N LYS A 27 -8.28 -9.88 7.05
CA LYS A 27 -6.87 -10.19 7.35
C LYS A 27 -6.45 -11.57 6.85
N SER A 28 -7.38 -12.52 6.79
CA SER A 28 -7.10 -13.89 6.36
C SER A 28 -7.12 -14.08 4.83
N ALA A 29 -7.62 -13.09 4.08
CA ALA A 29 -7.71 -13.14 2.62
C ALA A 29 -7.31 -11.79 2.02
N ILE A 30 -6.02 -11.48 2.08
CA ILE A 30 -5.43 -10.27 1.50
C ILE A 30 -4.89 -10.63 0.11
N TRP A 31 -5.39 -9.97 -0.93
CA TRP A 31 -4.96 -10.22 -2.31
C TRP A 31 -4.00 -9.14 -2.80
N PRO A 32 -2.69 -9.44 -2.87
CA PRO A 32 -1.71 -8.49 -3.36
C PRO A 32 -1.86 -8.21 -4.85
N LEU A 33 -1.65 -6.96 -5.23
CA LEU A 33 -1.51 -6.55 -6.62
C LEU A 33 -0.12 -6.96 -7.14
N THR A 34 -0.07 -7.55 -8.33
CA THR A 34 1.17 -7.85 -9.05
C THR A 34 1.77 -6.55 -9.60
N PHE A 35 2.55 -5.83 -8.77
CA PHE A 35 3.12 -4.53 -9.12
C PHE A 35 4.57 -4.41 -8.64
N GLY A 36 5.50 -4.83 -9.49
CA GLY A 36 6.93 -4.75 -9.23
C GLY A 36 7.60 -3.68 -10.08
N LEU A 37 8.44 -2.82 -9.48
CA LEU A 37 9.06 -1.69 -10.16
C LEU A 37 10.57 -1.85 -10.34
N ALA A 38 11.25 -2.47 -9.38
CA ALA A 38 12.71 -2.61 -9.40
C ALA A 38 13.16 -3.86 -8.62
N CYS A 39 14.40 -3.88 -8.11
CA CYS A 39 15.00 -5.03 -7.44
C CYS A 39 14.20 -5.59 -6.26
N CYS A 40 13.44 -4.78 -5.52
CA CYS A 40 12.57 -5.26 -4.45
C CYS A 40 11.46 -6.20 -4.94
N ALA A 41 11.08 -6.10 -6.22
CA ALA A 41 10.12 -7.01 -6.82
C ALA A 41 10.62 -8.46 -6.86
N ILE A 42 11.95 -8.67 -6.99
CA ILE A 42 12.56 -10.01 -6.98
C ILE A 42 12.36 -10.66 -5.60
N GLU A 43 12.56 -9.91 -4.53
CA GLU A 43 12.32 -10.39 -3.17
C GLU A 43 10.81 -10.62 -2.90
N MET A 44 9.95 -9.78 -3.49
CA MET A 44 8.50 -10.00 -3.45
C MET A 44 8.11 -11.30 -4.16
N ILE A 45 8.71 -11.61 -5.30
CA ILE A 45 8.51 -12.90 -6.00
C ILE A 45 9.10 -14.05 -5.18
N ALA A 46 10.27 -13.86 -4.56
CA ALA A 46 10.89 -14.86 -3.71
C ALA A 46 10.01 -15.24 -2.51
N SER A 47 9.18 -14.32 -2.00
CA SER A 47 8.25 -14.59 -0.90
C SER A 47 7.16 -15.60 -1.25
N SER A 48 6.88 -15.82 -2.53
CA SER A 48 5.92 -16.84 -3.01
C SER A 48 6.56 -18.14 -3.47
N THR A 49 7.87 -18.31 -3.24
CA THR A 49 8.58 -19.53 -3.59
C THR A 49 8.49 -20.60 -2.49
N SER A 50 8.91 -21.82 -2.80
CA SER A 50 8.82 -22.98 -1.90
C SER A 50 9.56 -22.82 -0.56
N ARG A 51 10.60 -21.96 -0.50
CA ARG A 51 11.32 -21.66 0.75
C ARG A 51 10.55 -20.71 1.65
N PHE A 52 9.82 -19.77 1.06
CA PHE A 52 9.08 -18.71 1.72
C PHE A 52 7.64 -18.78 1.24
N ASP A 53 6.73 -19.21 2.07
CA ASP A 53 5.34 -19.40 1.66
C ASP A 53 4.45 -18.28 2.19
N ILE A 54 4.17 -17.29 1.35
CA ILE A 54 3.27 -16.19 1.65
C ILE A 54 1.81 -16.63 1.81
N ALA A 55 1.47 -17.83 1.31
CA ALA A 55 0.13 -18.41 1.41
C ALA A 55 -0.31 -18.60 2.86
N ARG A 56 0.62 -18.88 3.77
CA ARG A 56 0.36 -19.00 5.22
C ARG A 56 -0.19 -17.72 5.86
N PHE A 57 0.04 -16.59 5.22
CA PHE A 57 -0.43 -15.29 5.68
C PHE A 57 -1.72 -14.84 4.98
N GLY A 58 -2.33 -15.73 4.16
CA GLY A 58 -3.54 -15.43 3.42
C GLY A 58 -3.33 -14.51 2.20
N ALA A 59 -2.08 -14.38 1.71
CA ALA A 59 -1.71 -13.49 0.63
C ALA A 59 -1.18 -14.22 -0.61
N GLU A 60 -1.62 -15.46 -0.85
CA GLU A 60 -1.17 -16.30 -1.96
C GLU A 60 -1.58 -15.75 -3.33
N VAL A 61 -2.76 -15.15 -3.40
CA VAL A 61 -3.39 -14.82 -4.68
C VAL A 61 -2.93 -13.45 -5.17
N PHE A 62 -1.85 -13.44 -5.96
CA PHE A 62 -1.42 -12.24 -6.66
C PHE A 62 -2.32 -11.93 -7.84
N ARG A 63 -2.97 -10.76 -7.82
CA ARG A 63 -3.88 -10.33 -8.88
C ARG A 63 -3.19 -9.33 -9.81
N PRO A 64 -3.26 -9.52 -11.14
CA PRO A 64 -2.75 -8.53 -12.10
C PRO A 64 -3.69 -7.34 -12.27
N SER A 65 -4.97 -7.49 -11.92
CA SER A 65 -5.96 -6.42 -12.04
C SER A 65 -6.10 -5.66 -10.71
N PRO A 66 -5.93 -4.34 -10.68
CA PRO A 66 -6.11 -3.54 -9.48
C PRO A 66 -7.54 -3.60 -8.92
N ARG A 67 -8.53 -3.85 -9.77
CA ARG A 67 -9.94 -3.97 -9.36
C ARG A 67 -10.26 -5.24 -8.58
N GLN A 68 -9.34 -6.20 -8.58
CA GLN A 68 -9.47 -7.48 -7.88
C GLN A 68 -8.48 -7.65 -6.75
N SER A 69 -7.73 -6.60 -6.41
CA SER A 69 -6.71 -6.63 -5.37
C SER A 69 -7.03 -5.65 -4.25
N ASP A 70 -6.67 -6.03 -3.04
CA ASP A 70 -6.91 -5.26 -1.81
C ASP A 70 -5.64 -4.62 -1.28
N LEU A 71 -4.47 -5.18 -1.62
CA LEU A 71 -3.17 -4.75 -1.16
C LEU A 71 -2.29 -4.31 -2.32
N MET A 72 -1.77 -3.08 -2.27
CA MET A 72 -0.71 -2.63 -3.16
C MET A 72 0.64 -2.75 -2.44
N ILE A 73 1.56 -3.52 -3.00
CA ILE A 73 2.96 -3.58 -2.55
C ILE A 73 3.80 -2.79 -3.54
N VAL A 74 4.26 -1.61 -3.13
CA VAL A 74 5.14 -0.79 -3.97
C VAL A 74 6.58 -1.28 -3.78
N ALA A 75 7.01 -2.17 -4.67
CA ALA A 75 8.29 -2.87 -4.57
C ALA A 75 9.33 -2.25 -5.51
N GLY A 76 10.07 -1.27 -5.02
CA GLY A 76 11.21 -0.68 -5.74
C GLY A 76 11.13 0.81 -5.96
N THR A 77 12.00 1.29 -6.85
CA THR A 77 12.15 2.71 -7.15
C THR A 77 10.97 3.24 -7.97
N VAL A 78 10.35 4.30 -7.52
CA VAL A 78 9.28 4.99 -8.23
C VAL A 78 9.88 6.18 -8.96
N THR A 79 9.80 6.17 -10.30
CA THR A 79 10.20 7.32 -11.11
C THR A 79 9.06 8.33 -11.22
N LEU A 80 9.38 9.59 -11.45
CA LEU A 80 8.37 10.64 -11.66
C LEU A 80 7.44 10.34 -12.84
N LYS A 81 7.94 9.66 -13.88
CA LYS A 81 7.12 9.20 -15.02
C LYS A 81 6.14 8.10 -14.60
N MET A 82 6.50 7.26 -13.61
CA MET A 82 5.67 6.17 -13.13
C MET A 82 4.68 6.63 -12.04
N ALA A 83 4.95 7.72 -11.37
CA ALA A 83 4.13 8.26 -10.30
C ALA A 83 2.63 8.45 -10.68
N PRO A 84 2.26 9.07 -11.81
CA PRO A 84 0.86 9.21 -12.21
C PRO A 84 0.20 7.86 -12.56
N VAL A 85 0.97 6.89 -13.05
CA VAL A 85 0.47 5.53 -13.33
C VAL A 85 0.15 4.82 -12.02
N LEU A 86 1.05 4.89 -11.03
CA LEU A 86 0.86 4.33 -9.70
C LEU A 86 -0.41 4.91 -9.05
N LYS A 87 -0.59 6.23 -9.11
CA LYS A 87 -1.80 6.88 -8.59
C LYS A 87 -3.06 6.37 -9.28
N ARG A 88 -3.05 6.24 -10.61
CA ARG A 88 -4.18 5.72 -11.38
C ARG A 88 -4.53 4.28 -11.00
N ILE A 89 -3.52 3.43 -10.78
CA ILE A 89 -3.70 2.05 -10.35
C ILE A 89 -4.31 2.02 -8.95
N TRP A 90 -3.81 2.86 -8.04
CA TRP A 90 -4.35 2.99 -6.69
C TRP A 90 -5.83 3.39 -6.70
N ASP A 91 -6.19 4.37 -7.54
CA ASP A 91 -7.58 4.85 -7.63
C ASP A 91 -8.54 3.80 -8.21
N GLN A 92 -8.03 2.82 -8.97
CA GLN A 92 -8.81 1.71 -9.50
C GLN A 92 -9.03 0.56 -8.51
N MET A 93 -8.30 0.54 -7.40
CA MET A 93 -8.48 -0.48 -6.35
C MET A 93 -9.76 -0.21 -5.56
N PRO A 94 -10.55 -1.27 -5.24
CA PRO A 94 -11.74 -1.13 -4.41
C PRO A 94 -11.39 -0.80 -2.95
N ASP A 95 -12.29 -0.15 -2.25
CA ASP A 95 -12.18 0.04 -0.80
C ASP A 95 -12.80 -1.17 -0.05
N PRO A 96 -12.22 -1.63 1.06
CA PRO A 96 -11.01 -1.15 1.72
C PRO A 96 -9.73 -1.62 1.02
N LYS A 97 -8.73 -0.75 0.91
CA LYS A 97 -7.44 -1.03 0.28
C LYS A 97 -6.29 -0.59 1.16
N TRP A 98 -5.15 -1.25 1.03
CA TRP A 98 -3.96 -1.01 1.83
C TRP A 98 -2.73 -0.85 0.94
N CYS A 99 -1.72 -0.12 1.44
CA CYS A 99 -0.46 0.09 0.75
C CYS A 99 0.72 -0.25 1.65
N ILE A 100 1.61 -1.11 1.14
CA ILE A 100 2.91 -1.39 1.73
C ILE A 100 3.99 -0.77 0.87
N SER A 101 4.83 0.08 1.46
CA SER A 101 6.04 0.59 0.84
C SER A 101 7.20 -0.37 1.14
N MET A 102 7.69 -1.09 0.12
CA MET A 102 8.73 -2.10 0.26
C MET A 102 10.08 -1.56 -0.20
N GLY A 103 11.00 -1.43 0.75
CA GLY A 103 12.37 -1.02 0.53
C GLY A 103 12.62 0.48 0.65
N ALA A 104 13.91 0.84 0.72
CA ALA A 104 14.32 2.23 0.92
C ALA A 104 13.92 3.15 -0.24
N CYS A 105 13.91 2.63 -1.48
CA CYS A 105 13.58 3.42 -2.66
C CYS A 105 12.13 3.90 -2.67
N SER A 106 11.17 3.03 -2.34
CA SER A 106 9.77 3.43 -2.25
C SER A 106 9.47 4.28 -1.02
N SER A 107 10.22 4.10 0.07
CA SER A 107 10.00 4.83 1.32
C SER A 107 10.52 6.26 1.30
N VAL A 108 11.75 6.47 0.79
CA VAL A 108 12.44 7.79 0.85
C VAL A 108 13.29 8.07 -0.40
N GLY A 109 13.12 7.30 -1.50
CA GLY A 109 13.96 7.41 -2.69
C GLY A 109 15.26 6.61 -2.61
N GLY A 110 15.63 6.07 -1.44
CA GLY A 110 16.84 5.28 -1.22
C GLY A 110 18.12 6.03 -1.56
N PRO A 111 19.10 5.35 -2.20
CA PRO A 111 20.37 5.99 -2.61
C PRO A 111 20.20 6.90 -3.84
N PHE A 112 19.02 6.95 -4.46
CA PHE A 112 18.76 7.63 -5.73
C PHE A 112 18.11 9.00 -5.51
N ASN A 113 18.84 9.94 -4.92
CA ASN A 113 18.36 11.32 -4.77
C ASN A 113 18.59 12.10 -6.08
N THR A 114 17.77 11.79 -7.09
CA THR A 114 17.86 12.42 -8.42
C THR A 114 16.52 13.08 -8.80
N TYR A 115 16.58 14.00 -9.74
CA TYR A 115 15.40 14.70 -10.25
C TYR A 115 14.38 13.79 -10.95
N ALA A 116 14.76 12.56 -11.29
CA ALA A 116 13.90 11.61 -11.99
C ALA A 116 13.17 10.64 -11.05
N VAL A 117 13.57 10.58 -9.78
CA VAL A 117 13.06 9.63 -8.79
C VAL A 117 12.22 10.33 -7.74
N LEU A 118 11.04 9.76 -7.49
CA LEU A 118 10.16 10.21 -6.42
C LEU A 118 10.76 9.88 -5.06
N GLN A 119 10.89 10.87 -4.22
CA GLN A 119 11.46 10.74 -2.87
C GLN A 119 10.37 10.40 -1.85
N GLY A 120 9.85 9.18 -1.92
CA GLY A 120 8.79 8.64 -1.07
C GLY A 120 7.45 8.49 -1.79
N VAL A 121 6.87 7.28 -1.71
CA VAL A 121 5.58 6.95 -2.32
C VAL A 121 4.40 7.54 -1.54
N ASP A 122 4.61 7.86 -0.27
CA ASP A 122 3.66 8.53 0.63
C ASP A 122 3.18 9.89 0.11
N LYS A 123 3.95 10.53 -0.77
CA LYS A 123 3.56 11.76 -1.46
C LYS A 123 2.43 11.57 -2.47
N ILE A 124 2.16 10.33 -2.90
CA ILE A 124 1.17 10.02 -3.94
C ILE A 124 0.04 9.15 -3.40
N VAL A 125 0.38 8.18 -2.53
CA VAL A 125 -0.53 7.15 -2.02
C VAL A 125 -0.35 7.04 -0.50
N PRO A 126 -1.42 6.94 0.28
CA PRO A 126 -1.31 6.73 1.72
C PRO A 126 -0.68 5.38 2.00
N VAL A 127 0.43 5.36 2.73
CA VAL A 127 1.17 4.16 3.10
C VAL A 127 0.74 3.68 4.47
N ASP A 128 0.43 2.40 4.58
CA ASP A 128 0.03 1.77 5.84
C ASP A 128 1.21 1.21 6.62
N VAL A 129 2.14 0.58 5.90
CA VAL A 129 3.31 -0.08 6.49
C VAL A 129 4.53 0.20 5.62
N TYR A 130 5.65 0.52 6.27
CA TYR A 130 6.96 0.67 5.64
C TYR A 130 7.84 -0.52 5.98
N ILE A 131 8.47 -1.11 4.95
CA ILE A 131 9.40 -2.22 5.10
C ILE A 131 10.80 -1.74 4.72
N THR A 132 11.70 -1.74 5.67
CA THR A 132 13.07 -1.28 5.51
C THR A 132 13.96 -2.34 4.88
N GLY A 133 14.93 -1.92 4.08
CA GLY A 133 15.91 -2.76 3.41
C GLY A 133 16.23 -2.27 2.00
N CYS A 134 17.31 -2.79 1.40
CA CYS A 134 17.71 -2.44 0.03
C CYS A 134 18.44 -3.63 -0.65
N PRO A 135 17.69 -4.61 -1.17
CA PRO A 135 16.28 -4.94 -0.93
C PRO A 135 16.03 -5.54 0.45
N PRO A 136 14.80 -5.44 0.98
CA PRO A 136 14.42 -6.15 2.19
C PRO A 136 14.28 -7.65 1.91
N ARG A 137 14.65 -8.48 2.87
CA ARG A 137 14.46 -9.92 2.77
C ARG A 137 12.98 -10.30 2.79
N PRO A 138 12.59 -11.47 2.25
CA PRO A 138 11.21 -11.96 2.30
C PRO A 138 10.61 -12.02 3.71
N GLU A 139 11.44 -12.32 4.73
CA GLU A 139 10.99 -12.35 6.13
C GLU A 139 10.54 -10.97 6.62
N ASN A 140 11.18 -9.90 6.14
CA ASN A 140 10.77 -8.53 6.45
C ASN A 140 9.42 -8.20 5.81
N LEU A 141 9.14 -8.74 4.61
CA LEU A 141 7.84 -8.60 3.97
C LEU A 141 6.76 -9.31 4.80
N PHE A 142 7.02 -10.51 5.30
CA PHE A 142 6.10 -11.22 6.17
C PHE A 142 5.84 -10.47 7.47
N TYR A 143 6.87 -9.90 8.08
CA TYR A 143 6.70 -9.05 9.24
C TYR A 143 5.84 -7.82 8.93
N GLY A 144 6.02 -7.21 7.76
CA GLY A 144 5.18 -6.11 7.29
C GLY A 144 3.72 -6.53 7.09
N LEU A 145 3.46 -7.72 6.55
CA LEU A 145 2.12 -8.29 6.42
C LEU A 145 1.47 -8.54 7.79
N LEU A 146 2.20 -9.10 8.75
CA LEU A 146 1.69 -9.27 10.11
C LEU A 146 1.31 -7.93 10.74
N LYS A 147 2.15 -6.90 10.57
CA LYS A 147 1.83 -5.55 11.06
C LYS A 147 0.58 -4.95 10.39
N LEU A 148 0.40 -5.24 9.11
CA LEU A 148 -0.81 -4.84 8.40
C LEU A 148 -2.05 -5.58 8.95
N GLN A 149 -1.93 -6.88 9.20
CA GLN A 149 -2.99 -7.70 9.78
C GLN A 149 -3.39 -7.21 11.18
N ASP A 150 -2.41 -6.87 12.02
CA ASP A 150 -2.66 -6.26 13.34
C ASP A 150 -3.42 -4.92 13.20
N LYS A 151 -3.07 -4.13 12.19
CA LYS A 151 -3.76 -2.86 11.90
C LYS A 151 -5.19 -3.08 11.45
N ILE A 152 -5.45 -4.10 10.62
CA ILE A 152 -6.79 -4.47 10.15
C ILE A 152 -7.66 -4.93 11.32
N ASP A 153 -7.13 -5.71 12.24
CA ASP A 153 -7.86 -6.20 13.43
C ASP A 153 -8.35 -5.04 14.32
N GLN A 154 -7.61 -3.95 14.36
CA GLN A 154 -7.97 -2.76 15.17
C GLN A 154 -8.92 -1.81 14.44
N MET A 155 -9.28 -2.09 13.19
CA MET A 155 -10.18 -1.23 12.42
C MET A 155 -11.63 -1.46 12.79
N THR A 156 -12.37 -0.36 12.86
CA THR A 156 -13.83 -0.41 12.96
C THR A 156 -14.40 -0.37 11.54
N THR A 157 -15.27 -1.33 11.20
CA THR A 157 -15.83 -1.51 9.86
C THR A 157 -16.66 -0.30 9.40
N LEU A 158 -17.25 0.44 10.35
CA LEU A 158 -18.12 1.58 10.10
C LEU A 158 -17.38 2.90 9.87
N VAL A 159 -16.08 2.98 10.17
CA VAL A 159 -15.29 4.21 9.98
C VAL A 159 -14.67 4.19 8.59
N LYS A 160 -15.14 5.04 7.69
CA LYS A 160 -14.48 5.29 6.41
C LYS A 160 -13.08 5.84 6.67
N ARG A 161 -12.05 5.17 6.14
CA ARG A 161 -10.70 5.73 6.10
C ARG A 161 -10.70 7.02 5.30
N PRO A 162 -9.95 8.03 5.70
CA PRO A 162 -9.58 9.09 4.80
C PRO A 162 -8.64 8.50 3.73
N THR A 163 -9.20 8.15 2.59
CA THR A 163 -8.48 7.51 1.47
C THR A 163 -7.76 8.55 0.60
N GLU A 164 -8.04 9.83 0.84
CA GLU A 164 -7.49 10.91 0.05
C GLU A 164 -6.24 11.48 0.74
N VAL A 165 -5.08 11.10 0.21
CA VAL A 165 -3.93 12.02 0.26
C VAL A 165 -4.34 13.18 -0.65
N ARG A 166 -4.62 14.35 -0.06
CA ARG A 166 -4.69 15.59 -0.83
C ARG A 166 -3.30 15.79 -1.42
N LEU A 167 -3.16 15.38 -2.68
CA LEU A 167 -2.08 15.90 -3.47
C LEU A 167 -2.33 17.40 -3.53
N ASP A 168 -1.45 18.19 -2.95
CA ASP A 168 -1.46 19.61 -3.17
C ASP A 168 -1.45 19.81 -4.69
N GLU A 169 -2.43 20.57 -5.20
CA GLU A 169 -2.56 20.82 -6.66
C GLU A 169 -1.25 21.38 -7.22
N THR A 170 -0.49 22.11 -6.40
CA THR A 170 0.85 22.60 -6.70
C THR A 170 1.84 21.48 -7.03
N MET A 171 1.86 20.39 -6.26
CA MET A 171 2.72 19.23 -6.54
C MET A 171 2.30 18.50 -7.82
N LEU A 172 1.01 18.44 -8.11
CA LEU A 172 0.51 17.82 -9.32
C LEU A 172 0.88 18.64 -10.57
N GLU A 173 0.86 19.97 -10.46
CA GLU A 173 1.32 20.88 -11.50
C GLU A 173 2.85 20.80 -11.70
N GLU A 174 3.63 20.75 -10.63
CA GLU A 174 5.07 20.53 -10.70
C GLU A 174 5.42 19.20 -11.38
N PHE A 175 4.71 18.11 -11.06
CA PHE A 175 4.87 16.83 -11.74
C PHE A 175 4.53 16.91 -13.22
N LYS A 176 3.43 17.57 -13.59
CA LYS A 176 3.06 17.76 -15.00
C LYS A 176 4.09 18.60 -15.73
N GLN A 177 4.63 19.62 -15.09
CA GLN A 177 5.63 20.50 -15.68
C GLN A 177 6.96 19.78 -15.89
N GLN A 178 7.41 18.96 -14.92
CA GLN A 178 8.60 18.13 -15.05
C GLN A 178 8.46 17.07 -16.16
N ILE A 179 7.29 16.46 -16.30
CA ILE A 179 7.00 15.51 -17.39
C ILE A 179 7.07 16.21 -18.74
N ARG A 180 6.53 17.44 -18.88
CA ARG A 180 6.62 18.24 -20.12
C ARG A 180 8.06 18.59 -20.48
N ILE A 181 8.86 19.02 -19.49
CA ILE A 181 10.28 19.35 -19.70
C ILE A 181 11.05 18.12 -20.16
N ALA A 182 10.82 16.96 -19.54
CA ALA A 182 11.46 15.71 -19.92
C ALA A 182 11.07 15.23 -21.34
N GLN A 183 9.85 15.52 -21.79
CA GLN A 183 9.39 15.21 -23.15
C GLN A 183 10.01 16.13 -24.21
N VAL A 184 10.27 17.39 -23.86
CA VAL A 184 10.91 18.36 -24.75
C VAL A 184 12.42 18.07 -24.90
N GLN A 185 13.07 17.52 -23.86
CA GLN A 185 14.50 17.20 -23.87
C GLN A 185 14.82 15.85 -24.54
N ASN A 186 13.85 14.99 -24.78
CA ASN A 186 13.99 13.73 -25.51
C ASN A 186 12.83 13.61 -26.54
N PRO A 187 12.88 14.32 -27.68
CA PRO A 187 12.02 14.00 -28.80
C PRO A 187 12.45 12.64 -29.35
N ALA A 188 11.53 11.64 -29.34
CA ALA A 188 11.74 10.32 -29.91
C ALA A 188 11.94 10.40 -31.44
#